data_2feb823269a1d1fa913d8f39fe04cece
#
_entry.id   2feb823269a1d1fa913d8f39fe04cece
#
_cell.length_a   1.000
_cell.length_b   1.000
_cell.length_c   1.000
_cell.angle_alpha   90.00
_cell.angle_beta   90.00
_cell.angle_gamma   90.00
#
_symmetry.space_group_name_H-M   'P 1'
#
loop_
_entity.id
_entity.type
_entity.pdbx_description
1 polymer ?
#
loop_
_entity_poly.entity_id
_entity_poly.type
_entity_poly.pdbx_seq_one_letter_code
_entity_poly.pdbx_strand_id
1 'polypeptide(L)'
;IYDHGGTKAMIDALASPHEVSGAAHLPAAVAGLSSVDYIASGGCAVTAIRVEGPEPSVAHRCEALRALLAPLGDTEELHSKNSQTLWREIRDVIYFSEDQERHIWRLSVPPKEGSRVALQILEGQPGEALYDWGGGLIWLALGAAPDACADVVRQCVAAVGGHAMLVRAPASVRERVSVFEPQVGPLGDITSRIKEGFDPNGVLNPGRMHEEH
;
A
#
# COMPACT_ATOMS: atom_id res chain seq x y z
N ILE A 1 17.92 -2.09 -2.86
CA ILE A 1 17.15 -3.09 -2.09
C ILE A 1 16.01 -3.56 -2.99
N TYR A 2 15.83 -4.86 -3.15
CA TYR A 2 14.66 -5.43 -3.81
C TYR A 2 13.45 -5.35 -2.89
N ASP A 3 12.22 -5.40 -3.41
CA ASP A 3 10.97 -5.26 -2.64
C ASP A 3 10.90 -6.20 -1.42
N HIS A 4 11.40 -7.43 -1.55
CA HIS A 4 11.52 -8.36 -0.41
C HIS A 4 12.44 -7.82 0.70
N GLY A 5 13.56 -7.21 0.33
CA GLY A 5 14.48 -6.58 1.27
C GLY A 5 13.86 -5.36 1.95
N GLY A 6 13.12 -4.56 1.20
CA GLY A 6 12.37 -3.42 1.71
C GLY A 6 11.27 -3.83 2.70
N THR A 7 10.49 -4.85 2.35
CA THR A 7 9.47 -5.42 3.26
C THR A 7 10.11 -5.98 4.53
N LYS A 8 11.23 -6.70 4.40
CA LYS A 8 11.97 -7.20 5.56
C LYS A 8 12.46 -6.05 6.46
N ALA A 9 13.03 -5.01 5.89
CA ALA A 9 13.49 -3.84 6.63
C ALA A 9 12.36 -3.16 7.42
N MET A 10 11.18 -3.00 6.81
CA MET A 10 10.00 -2.47 7.49
C MET A 10 9.56 -3.35 8.65
N ILE A 11 9.48 -4.67 8.44
CA ILE A 11 9.07 -5.63 9.48
C ILE A 11 10.07 -5.63 10.64
N ASP A 12 11.36 -5.71 10.36
CA ASP A 12 12.41 -5.71 11.39
C ASP A 12 12.39 -4.41 12.21
N ALA A 13 12.21 -3.26 11.56
CA ALA A 13 12.10 -1.96 12.21
C ALA A 13 10.85 -1.89 13.11
N LEU A 14 9.68 -2.30 12.63
CA LEU A 14 8.43 -2.29 13.37
C LEU A 14 8.40 -3.29 14.53
N ALA A 15 9.10 -4.43 14.40
CA ALA A 15 9.25 -5.42 15.47
C ALA A 15 10.28 -5.01 16.55
N SER A 16 11.06 -3.96 16.31
CA SER A 16 12.07 -3.47 17.23
C SER A 16 11.46 -2.67 18.39
N PRO A 17 12.19 -2.51 19.52
CA PRO A 17 11.72 -1.69 20.64
C PRO A 17 11.86 -0.17 20.39
N HIS A 18 12.04 0.26 19.14
CA HIS A 18 12.40 1.65 18.83
C HIS A 18 11.19 2.52 18.45
N GLU A 19 9.96 2.07 18.75
CA GLU A 19 8.71 2.85 18.57
C GLU A 19 8.62 3.53 17.21
N VAL A 20 8.78 2.74 16.15
CA VAL A 20 8.66 3.20 14.77
C VAL A 20 7.23 3.69 14.52
N SER A 21 7.07 4.93 14.08
CA SER A 21 5.76 5.56 13.84
C SER A 21 5.28 5.46 12.38
N GLY A 22 6.14 5.01 11.47
CA GLY A 22 5.79 4.77 10.07
C GLY A 22 6.87 3.98 9.35
N ALA A 23 6.45 3.13 8.41
CA ALA A 23 7.36 2.33 7.59
C ALA A 23 6.75 2.14 6.20
N ALA A 24 7.45 2.60 5.17
CA ALA A 24 7.04 2.47 3.78
C ALA A 24 8.21 2.09 2.88
N HIS A 25 7.93 1.40 1.78
CA HIS A 25 8.92 1.05 0.77
C HIS A 25 8.47 1.50 -0.61
N LEU A 26 9.34 2.23 -1.27
CA LEU A 26 9.19 2.77 -2.61
C LEU A 26 10.17 2.02 -3.53
N PRO A 27 9.71 1.15 -4.43
CA PRO A 27 10.54 0.61 -5.50
C PRO A 27 11.19 1.72 -6.33
N ALA A 28 12.29 1.44 -7.01
CA ALA A 28 13.09 2.46 -7.69
C ALA A 28 12.28 3.35 -8.65
N ALA A 29 11.35 2.77 -9.41
CA ALA A 29 10.48 3.52 -10.31
C ALA A 29 9.59 4.53 -9.56
N VAL A 30 9.05 4.14 -8.40
CA VAL A 30 8.21 5.01 -7.57
C VAL A 30 9.05 6.06 -6.84
N ALA A 31 10.21 5.68 -6.30
CA ALA A 31 11.14 6.60 -5.66
C ALA A 31 11.59 7.72 -6.60
N GLY A 32 11.81 7.39 -7.88
CA GLY A 32 12.16 8.36 -8.93
C GLY A 32 11.09 9.42 -9.22
N LEU A 33 9.84 9.22 -8.77
CA LEU A 33 8.74 10.18 -8.91
C LEU A 33 8.62 11.14 -7.71
N SER A 34 9.45 10.99 -6.68
CA SER A 34 9.41 11.87 -5.50
C SER A 34 9.80 13.31 -5.86
N SER A 35 9.13 14.28 -5.27
CA SER A 35 9.53 15.69 -5.35
C SER A 35 10.71 16.03 -4.42
N VAL A 36 11.15 15.07 -3.63
CA VAL A 36 12.37 15.17 -2.83
C VAL A 36 13.56 14.77 -3.70
N ASP A 37 14.29 15.74 -4.24
CA ASP A 37 15.40 15.51 -5.18
C ASP A 37 16.40 14.45 -4.69
N TYR A 38 16.69 14.43 -3.41
CA TYR A 38 17.58 13.45 -2.79
C TYR A 38 17.08 12.00 -2.95
N ILE A 39 15.77 11.79 -2.87
CA ILE A 39 15.13 10.49 -3.08
C ILE A 39 15.08 10.17 -4.58
N ALA A 40 14.59 11.10 -5.39
CA ALA A 40 14.38 10.90 -6.82
C ALA A 40 15.70 10.64 -7.57
N SER A 41 16.78 11.34 -7.21
CA SER A 41 18.08 11.23 -7.88
C SER A 41 18.88 9.98 -7.50
N GLY A 42 18.48 9.26 -6.44
CA GLY A 42 19.19 8.09 -5.94
C GLY A 42 19.20 6.89 -6.89
N GLY A 43 18.28 6.82 -7.84
CA GLY A 43 18.17 5.74 -8.84
C GLY A 43 17.96 4.34 -8.26
N CYS A 44 17.57 4.25 -7.00
CA CYS A 44 17.37 2.98 -6.27
C CYS A 44 16.06 2.99 -5.49
N ALA A 45 15.64 1.81 -5.03
CA ALA A 45 14.50 1.69 -4.13
C ALA A 45 14.84 2.28 -2.74
N VAL A 46 13.84 2.88 -2.10
CA VAL A 46 13.97 3.53 -0.79
C VAL A 46 13.00 2.90 0.20
N THR A 47 13.52 2.53 1.38
CA THR A 47 12.68 2.14 2.52
C THR A 47 12.73 3.24 3.57
N ALA A 48 11.63 3.93 3.77
CA ALA A 48 11.50 5.00 4.74
C ALA A 48 11.00 4.47 6.08
N ILE A 49 11.75 4.75 7.14
CA ILE A 49 11.38 4.42 8.52
C ILE A 49 11.26 5.72 9.31
N ARG A 50 10.14 5.93 10.01
CA ARG A 50 9.86 7.15 10.75
C ARG A 50 9.95 6.92 12.26
N VAL A 51 10.67 7.84 12.91
CA VAL A 51 10.77 7.91 14.37
C VAL A 51 10.41 9.32 14.81
N GLU A 52 9.62 9.46 15.87
CA GLU A 52 9.15 10.74 16.37
C GLU A 52 9.33 10.83 17.90
N GLY A 53 9.55 12.02 18.42
CA GLY A 53 9.67 12.27 19.86
C GLY A 53 10.72 13.33 20.21
N PRO A 54 11.12 13.42 21.49
CA PRO A 54 12.20 14.31 21.93
C PRO A 54 13.53 13.98 21.24
N GLU A 55 14.27 15.02 20.88
CA GLU A 55 15.52 14.92 20.10
C GLU A 55 16.52 13.87 20.62
N PRO A 56 16.88 13.80 21.92
CA PRO A 56 17.81 12.78 22.41
C PRO A 56 17.31 11.35 22.23
N SER A 57 15.99 11.14 22.39
CA SER A 57 15.37 9.83 22.19
C SER A 57 15.34 9.42 20.73
N VAL A 58 15.02 10.37 19.83
CA VAL A 58 15.03 10.15 18.38
C VAL A 58 16.45 9.80 17.92
N ALA A 59 17.47 10.58 18.31
CA ALA A 59 18.85 10.33 17.93
C ALA A 59 19.32 8.91 18.33
N HIS A 60 19.06 8.50 19.58
CA HIS A 60 19.39 7.15 20.05
C HIS A 60 18.69 6.05 19.26
N ARG A 61 17.38 6.21 18.99
CA ARG A 61 16.61 5.22 18.24
C ARG A 61 17.01 5.16 16.75
N CYS A 62 17.35 6.29 16.14
CA CYS A 62 17.88 6.32 14.79
C CYS A 62 19.23 5.60 14.69
N GLU A 63 20.13 5.79 15.65
CA GLU A 63 21.40 5.05 15.70
C GLU A 63 21.18 3.54 15.82
N ALA A 64 20.29 3.13 16.72
CA ALA A 64 19.97 1.72 16.92
C ALA A 64 19.31 1.07 15.69
N LEU A 65 18.36 1.78 15.04
CA LEU A 65 17.74 1.34 13.79
C LEU A 65 18.74 1.25 12.64
N ARG A 66 19.67 2.20 12.55
CA ARG A 66 20.76 2.17 11.56
C ARG A 66 21.62 0.91 11.74
N ALA A 67 22.00 0.58 12.97
CA ALA A 67 22.74 -0.65 13.26
C ALA A 67 21.93 -1.91 12.93
N LEU A 68 20.63 -1.93 13.25
CA LEU A 68 19.74 -3.05 12.97
C LEU A 68 19.59 -3.30 11.45
N LEU A 69 19.46 -2.22 10.66
CA LEU A 69 19.15 -2.30 9.25
C LEU A 69 20.40 -2.31 8.34
N ALA A 70 21.59 -2.07 8.88
CA ALA A 70 22.87 -2.06 8.14
C ALA A 70 23.10 -3.31 7.25
N PRO A 71 22.70 -4.54 7.65
CA PRO A 71 22.84 -5.71 6.79
C PRO A 71 21.96 -5.69 5.54
N LEU A 72 20.95 -4.82 5.47
CA LEU A 72 19.97 -4.74 4.38
C LEU A 72 20.31 -3.64 3.38
N GLY A 73 21.15 -2.68 3.72
CA GLY A 73 21.58 -1.59 2.84
C GLY A 73 22.08 -0.37 3.61
N ASP A 74 22.57 0.60 2.85
CA ASP A 74 23.00 1.87 3.40
C ASP A 74 21.82 2.65 3.97
N THR A 75 22.07 3.39 5.05
CA THR A 75 21.05 4.18 5.74
C THR A 75 21.47 5.61 5.88
N GLU A 76 20.54 6.52 5.63
CA GLU A 76 20.73 7.95 5.80
C GLU A 76 19.54 8.58 6.53
N GLU A 77 19.74 9.78 7.08
CA GLU A 77 18.68 10.52 7.75
C GLU A 77 18.10 11.60 6.84
N LEU A 78 16.79 11.59 6.70
CA LEU A 78 16.05 12.62 5.99
C LEU A 78 15.40 13.57 7.00
N HIS A 79 15.85 14.82 7.02
CA HIS A 79 15.43 15.79 8.03
C HIS A 79 14.37 16.78 7.56
N SER A 80 13.66 17.36 8.53
CA SER A 80 12.83 18.56 8.40
C SER A 80 11.87 18.53 7.20
N LYS A 81 12.01 19.50 6.30
CA LYS A 81 11.11 19.69 5.16
C LYS A 81 11.06 18.47 4.24
N ASN A 82 12.20 17.87 3.93
CA ASN A 82 12.25 16.71 3.04
C ASN A 82 11.55 15.50 3.64
N SER A 83 11.74 15.24 4.95
CA SER A 83 11.01 14.20 5.66
C SER A 83 9.49 14.44 5.63
N GLN A 84 9.05 15.66 5.92
CA GLN A 84 7.62 16.02 5.88
C GLN A 84 7.04 15.88 4.47
N THR A 85 7.80 16.25 3.44
CA THR A 85 7.37 16.13 2.04
C THR A 85 7.22 14.67 1.67
N LEU A 86 8.24 13.84 1.89
CA LEU A 86 8.19 12.41 1.58
C LEU A 86 7.00 11.70 2.27
N TRP A 87 6.77 11.97 3.55
CA TRP A 87 5.66 11.34 4.26
C TRP A 87 4.27 11.83 3.81
N ARG A 88 4.16 13.05 3.28
CA ARG A 88 2.94 13.51 2.60
C ARG A 88 2.73 12.79 1.28
N GLU A 89 3.78 12.63 0.48
CA GLU A 89 3.73 11.90 -0.79
C GLU A 89 3.26 10.45 -0.57
N ILE A 90 3.83 9.76 0.43
CA ILE A 90 3.43 8.40 0.80
C ILE A 90 1.97 8.36 1.26
N ARG A 91 1.58 9.25 2.18
CA ARG A 91 0.22 9.32 2.71
C ARG A 91 -0.82 9.56 1.62
N ASP A 92 -0.53 10.48 0.70
CA ASP A 92 -1.45 10.94 -0.34
C ASP A 92 -1.33 10.09 -1.63
N VAL A 93 -0.41 9.11 -1.65
CA VAL A 93 -0.13 8.23 -2.81
C VAL A 93 0.10 9.05 -4.08
N ILE A 94 0.79 10.18 -3.96
CA ILE A 94 0.92 11.20 -5.02
C ILE A 94 1.55 10.61 -6.29
N TYR A 95 2.40 9.62 -6.16
CA TYR A 95 3.11 8.95 -7.26
C TYR A 95 2.19 8.36 -8.34
N PHE A 96 0.93 8.09 -7.99
CA PHE A 96 -0.06 7.52 -8.89
C PHE A 96 -1.19 8.49 -9.24
N SER A 97 -1.04 9.77 -8.89
CA SER A 97 -2.12 10.78 -9.06
C SER A 97 -2.18 11.35 -10.47
N GLU A 98 -1.07 11.46 -11.19
CA GLU A 98 -1.01 12.18 -12.47
C GLU A 98 -1.64 11.38 -13.62
N ASP A 99 -1.32 10.10 -13.74
CA ASP A 99 -1.87 9.25 -14.81
C ASP A 99 -3.27 8.75 -14.43
N GLN A 100 -4.29 9.42 -14.98
CA GLN A 100 -5.71 9.11 -14.71
C GLN A 100 -6.21 7.86 -15.43
N GLU A 101 -5.50 7.36 -16.41
CA GLU A 101 -5.87 6.14 -17.15
C GLU A 101 -5.51 4.87 -16.39
N ARG A 102 -4.62 4.96 -15.42
CA ARG A 102 -4.18 3.81 -14.61
C ARG A 102 -5.25 3.40 -13.61
N HIS A 103 -5.40 2.10 -13.44
CA HIS A 103 -6.24 1.51 -12.41
C HIS A 103 -5.48 1.42 -11.10
N ILE A 104 -6.07 1.95 -10.03
CA ILE A 104 -5.44 1.96 -8.70
C ILE A 104 -6.16 1.00 -7.79
N TRP A 105 -5.43 0.02 -7.32
CA TRP A 105 -5.86 -0.94 -6.32
C TRP A 105 -5.23 -0.63 -4.96
N ARG A 106 -5.99 -0.84 -3.91
CA ARG A 106 -5.54 -0.87 -2.53
C ARG A 106 -5.68 -2.29 -2.00
N LEU A 107 -4.55 -2.93 -1.72
CA LEU A 107 -4.51 -4.30 -1.23
C LEU A 107 -4.18 -4.30 0.25
N SER A 108 -4.84 -5.17 1.01
CA SER A 108 -4.52 -5.43 2.41
C SER A 108 -4.21 -6.93 2.55
N VAL A 109 -2.99 -7.24 2.97
CA VAL A 109 -2.46 -8.60 3.05
C VAL A 109 -1.64 -8.77 4.34
N PRO A 110 -1.33 -10.02 4.76
CA PRO A 110 -0.34 -10.19 5.83
C PRO A 110 1.00 -9.55 5.44
N PRO A 111 1.64 -8.74 6.31
CA PRO A 111 2.81 -7.92 5.96
C PRO A 111 3.94 -8.69 5.27
N LYS A 112 4.25 -9.90 5.73
CA LYS A 112 5.30 -10.75 5.15
C LYS A 112 5.02 -11.24 3.72
N GLU A 113 3.77 -11.19 3.28
CA GLU A 113 3.33 -11.63 1.96
C GLU A 113 3.26 -10.47 0.94
N GLY A 114 3.35 -9.23 1.40
CA GLY A 114 3.08 -8.05 0.57
C GLY A 114 3.92 -7.98 -0.69
N SER A 115 5.23 -8.06 -0.59
CA SER A 115 6.11 -8.01 -1.76
C SER A 115 5.89 -9.21 -2.70
N ARG A 116 5.63 -10.40 -2.17
CA ARG A 116 5.35 -11.59 -2.99
C ARG A 116 4.07 -11.43 -3.79
N VAL A 117 3.00 -10.96 -3.16
CA VAL A 117 1.70 -10.73 -3.84
C VAL A 117 1.84 -9.67 -4.93
N ALA A 118 2.45 -8.51 -4.62
CA ALA A 118 2.62 -7.45 -5.60
C ALA A 118 3.47 -7.90 -6.80
N LEU A 119 4.60 -8.53 -6.56
CA LEU A 119 5.49 -9.03 -7.64
C LEU A 119 4.79 -10.09 -8.48
N GLN A 120 4.02 -11.00 -7.89
CA GLN A 120 3.27 -12.01 -8.63
C GLN A 120 2.23 -11.38 -9.56
N ILE A 121 1.55 -10.30 -9.14
CA ILE A 121 0.63 -9.56 -10.02
C ILE A 121 1.40 -8.86 -11.14
N LEU A 122 2.52 -8.21 -10.79
CA LEU A 122 3.32 -7.42 -11.74
C LEU A 122 4.11 -8.26 -12.75
N GLU A 123 4.32 -9.56 -12.51
CA GLU A 123 4.92 -10.46 -13.48
C GLU A 123 4.08 -10.56 -14.79
N GLY A 124 2.76 -10.48 -14.67
CA GLY A 124 1.84 -10.58 -15.80
C GLY A 124 1.18 -9.26 -16.21
N GLN A 125 1.33 -8.21 -15.41
CA GLN A 125 0.62 -6.93 -15.59
C GLN A 125 1.60 -5.76 -15.43
N PRO A 126 1.74 -4.88 -16.46
CA PRO A 126 2.59 -3.70 -16.32
C PRO A 126 2.05 -2.74 -15.27
N GLY A 127 2.91 -2.33 -14.36
CA GLY A 127 2.51 -1.44 -13.28
C GLY A 127 3.59 -1.21 -12.24
N GLU A 128 3.25 -0.49 -11.19
CA GLU A 128 4.09 -0.21 -10.02
C GLU A 128 3.34 -0.44 -8.72
N ALA A 129 4.11 -0.72 -7.68
CA ALA A 129 3.62 -0.86 -6.31
C ALA A 129 4.29 0.12 -5.36
N LEU A 130 3.55 0.58 -4.35
CA LEU A 130 4.03 1.28 -3.17
C LEU A 130 3.60 0.46 -1.95
N TYR A 131 4.52 0.21 -1.03
CA TYR A 131 4.25 -0.58 0.17
C TYR A 131 4.24 0.32 1.40
N ASP A 132 3.25 0.11 2.27
CA ASP A 132 3.08 0.78 3.55
C ASP A 132 2.69 -0.23 4.65
N TRP A 133 2.60 0.19 5.88
CA TRP A 133 2.22 -0.62 7.05
C TRP A 133 3.05 -1.91 7.17
N GLY A 134 4.37 -1.78 6.98
CA GLY A 134 5.27 -2.93 7.06
C GLY A 134 5.09 -3.95 5.93
N GLY A 135 4.48 -3.55 4.81
CA GLY A 135 4.15 -4.42 3.67
C GLY A 135 2.73 -4.96 3.69
N GLY A 136 1.93 -4.64 4.72
CA GLY A 136 0.53 -5.07 4.83
C GLY A 136 -0.45 -4.26 4.00
N LEU A 137 -0.10 -3.03 3.65
CA LEU A 137 -0.81 -2.18 2.73
C LEU A 137 0.00 -2.02 1.45
N ILE A 138 -0.62 -2.33 0.30
CA ILE A 138 -0.03 -2.13 -1.01
C ILE A 138 -0.94 -1.23 -1.82
N TRP A 139 -0.38 -0.15 -2.35
CA TRP A 139 -0.98 0.61 -3.43
C TRP A 139 -0.39 0.10 -4.73
N LEU A 140 -1.24 -0.39 -5.63
CA LEU A 140 -0.85 -0.99 -6.88
C LEU A 140 -1.47 -0.17 -8.02
N ALA A 141 -0.64 0.35 -8.90
CA ALA A 141 -1.05 1.09 -10.08
C ALA A 141 -0.79 0.22 -11.32
N LEU A 142 -1.86 -0.22 -11.97
CA LEU A 142 -1.81 -1.05 -13.18
C LEU A 142 -2.16 -0.24 -14.43
N GLY A 143 -1.67 -0.66 -15.58
CA GLY A 143 -2.07 -0.12 -16.87
C GLY A 143 -3.57 -0.28 -17.15
N ALA A 144 -4.09 0.50 -18.10
CA ALA A 144 -5.50 0.43 -18.48
C ALA A 144 -5.85 -0.99 -19.02
N ALA A 145 -6.90 -1.56 -18.47
CA ALA A 145 -7.45 -2.86 -18.86
C ALA A 145 -8.98 -2.85 -18.71
N PRO A 146 -9.74 -3.56 -19.58
CA PRO A 146 -11.21 -3.51 -19.54
C PRO A 146 -11.82 -4.04 -18.24
N ASP A 147 -11.11 -4.89 -17.51
CA ASP A 147 -11.48 -5.55 -16.28
C ASP A 147 -10.64 -5.11 -15.08
N ALA A 148 -9.81 -4.09 -15.25
CA ALA A 148 -8.82 -3.63 -14.25
C ALA A 148 -7.93 -4.78 -13.70
N CYS A 149 -7.77 -5.88 -14.41
CA CYS A 149 -7.06 -7.10 -14.00
C CYS A 149 -7.63 -7.72 -12.70
N ALA A 150 -8.93 -7.56 -12.45
CA ALA A 150 -9.57 -7.86 -11.17
C ALA A 150 -9.38 -9.31 -10.74
N ASP A 151 -9.53 -10.28 -11.65
CA ASP A 151 -9.39 -11.70 -11.34
C ASP A 151 -7.99 -12.04 -10.86
N VAL A 152 -6.95 -11.55 -11.54
CA VAL A 152 -5.54 -11.78 -11.17
C VAL A 152 -5.25 -11.15 -9.80
N VAL A 153 -5.65 -9.88 -9.61
CA VAL A 153 -5.42 -9.16 -8.36
C VAL A 153 -6.08 -9.90 -7.20
N ARG A 154 -7.37 -10.25 -7.32
CA ARG A 154 -8.13 -10.91 -6.25
C ARG A 154 -7.65 -12.32 -5.96
N GLN A 155 -7.32 -13.11 -6.98
CA GLN A 155 -6.77 -14.45 -6.79
C GLN A 155 -5.45 -14.41 -6.00
N CYS A 156 -4.53 -13.52 -6.36
CA CYS A 156 -3.25 -13.38 -5.65
C CYS A 156 -3.45 -12.94 -4.19
N VAL A 157 -4.38 -12.03 -3.94
CA VAL A 157 -4.68 -11.50 -2.60
C VAL A 157 -5.42 -12.56 -1.76
N ALA A 158 -6.42 -13.22 -2.31
CA ALA A 158 -7.19 -14.27 -1.63
C ALA A 158 -6.30 -15.46 -1.21
N ALA A 159 -5.30 -15.83 -2.02
CA ALA A 159 -4.36 -16.90 -1.72
C ALA A 159 -3.60 -16.71 -0.40
N VAL A 160 -3.54 -15.48 0.12
CA VAL A 160 -2.89 -15.15 1.40
C VAL A 160 -3.87 -14.68 2.48
N GLY A 161 -5.18 -14.75 2.20
CA GLY A 161 -6.23 -14.32 3.13
C GLY A 161 -6.36 -12.79 3.23
N GLY A 162 -5.97 -12.07 2.18
CA GLY A 162 -6.12 -10.62 2.08
C GLY A 162 -7.42 -10.19 1.40
N HIS A 163 -7.54 -8.88 1.14
CA HIS A 163 -8.63 -8.30 0.34
C HIS A 163 -8.13 -7.13 -0.52
N ALA A 164 -8.86 -6.86 -1.60
CA ALA A 164 -8.53 -5.85 -2.58
C ALA A 164 -9.69 -4.87 -2.82
N MET A 165 -9.39 -3.58 -2.93
CA MET A 165 -10.34 -2.53 -3.29
C MET A 165 -9.86 -1.78 -4.52
N LEU A 166 -10.74 -1.63 -5.53
CA LEU A 166 -10.49 -0.83 -6.73
C LEU A 166 -10.76 0.65 -6.43
N VAL A 167 -9.71 1.41 -6.13
CA VAL A 167 -9.83 2.81 -5.69
C VAL A 167 -10.13 3.75 -6.86
N ARG A 168 -9.47 3.50 -8.01
CA ARG A 168 -9.65 4.32 -9.21
C ARG A 168 -9.69 3.45 -10.45
N ALA A 169 -10.73 3.66 -11.26
CA ALA A 169 -10.87 3.16 -12.62
C ALA A 169 -11.96 3.98 -13.34
N PRO A 170 -11.99 3.99 -14.68
CA PRO A 170 -13.09 4.59 -15.45
C PRO A 170 -14.47 4.02 -15.06
N ALA A 171 -15.52 4.82 -15.24
CA ALA A 171 -16.89 4.39 -14.90
C ALA A 171 -17.28 3.07 -15.59
N SER A 172 -16.93 2.94 -16.87
CA SER A 172 -17.19 1.73 -17.67
C SER A 172 -16.55 0.45 -17.13
N VAL A 173 -15.45 0.57 -16.38
CA VAL A 173 -14.80 -0.55 -15.69
C VAL A 173 -15.53 -0.83 -14.38
N ARG A 174 -15.83 0.22 -13.59
CA ARG A 174 -16.52 0.10 -12.29
C ARG A 174 -17.96 -0.40 -12.38
N GLU A 175 -18.59 -0.31 -13.54
CA GLU A 175 -19.89 -0.91 -13.84
C GLU A 175 -19.82 -2.45 -13.99
N ARG A 176 -18.63 -2.99 -14.21
CA ARG A 176 -18.40 -4.42 -14.46
C ARG A 176 -17.55 -5.11 -13.41
N VAL A 177 -16.78 -4.32 -12.67
CA VAL A 177 -15.86 -4.81 -11.65
C VAL A 177 -16.29 -4.26 -10.29
N SER A 178 -16.63 -5.14 -9.36
CA SER A 178 -16.97 -4.75 -7.99
C SER A 178 -15.81 -3.94 -7.38
N VAL A 179 -16.12 -2.77 -6.83
CA VAL A 179 -15.12 -1.88 -6.23
C VAL A 179 -14.52 -2.52 -4.97
N PHE A 180 -15.38 -3.05 -4.10
CA PHE A 180 -14.97 -3.74 -2.88
C PHE A 180 -14.79 -5.24 -3.12
N GLU A 181 -14.08 -5.89 -2.22
CA GLU A 181 -13.97 -7.35 -2.22
C GLU A 181 -15.37 -7.97 -2.04
N PRO A 182 -15.83 -8.85 -2.96
CA PRO A 182 -17.08 -9.54 -2.80
C PRO A 182 -17.09 -10.39 -1.53
N GLN A 183 -18.10 -10.19 -0.70
CA GLN A 183 -18.27 -10.95 0.55
C GLN A 183 -19.22 -12.11 0.32
N VAL A 184 -18.72 -13.32 0.52
CA VAL A 184 -19.51 -14.56 0.34
C VAL A 184 -19.64 -15.33 1.65
N GLY A 185 -20.69 -16.17 1.74
CA GLY A 185 -20.94 -17.01 2.90
C GLY A 185 -21.24 -16.23 4.18
N PRO A 186 -20.86 -16.75 5.37
CA PRO A 186 -21.27 -16.17 6.65
C PRO A 186 -20.91 -14.69 6.84
N LEU A 187 -19.83 -14.22 6.22
CA LEU A 187 -19.44 -12.80 6.31
C LEU A 187 -20.41 -11.92 5.53
N GLY A 188 -20.81 -12.34 4.32
CA GLY A 188 -21.84 -11.67 3.52
C GLY A 188 -23.17 -11.61 4.26
N ASP A 189 -23.61 -12.74 4.85
CA ASP A 189 -24.85 -12.81 5.63
C ASP A 189 -24.85 -11.83 6.82
N ILE A 190 -23.72 -11.69 7.52
CA ILE A 190 -23.59 -10.73 8.62
C ILE A 190 -23.67 -9.29 8.09
N THR A 191 -22.98 -8.98 7.02
CA THR A 191 -22.99 -7.64 6.41
C THR A 191 -24.40 -7.26 5.96
N SER A 192 -25.13 -8.17 5.30
CA SER A 192 -26.53 -7.96 4.89
C SER A 192 -27.45 -7.69 6.09
N ARG A 193 -27.34 -8.49 7.15
CA ARG A 193 -28.12 -8.29 8.38
C ARG A 193 -27.84 -6.97 9.08
N ILE A 194 -26.57 -6.52 9.07
CA ILE A 194 -26.21 -5.20 9.60
C ILE A 194 -26.85 -4.11 8.75
N LYS A 195 -26.74 -4.20 7.42
CA LYS A 195 -27.37 -3.24 6.50
C LYS A 195 -28.88 -3.19 6.70
N GLU A 196 -29.57 -4.32 6.74
CA GLU A 196 -31.02 -4.39 7.00
C GLU A 196 -31.40 -3.77 8.35
N GLY A 197 -30.58 -3.97 9.39
CA GLY A 197 -30.81 -3.40 10.72
C GLY A 197 -30.73 -1.87 10.76
N PHE A 198 -29.87 -1.27 9.96
CA PHE A 198 -29.71 0.19 9.89
C PHE A 198 -30.52 0.84 8.78
N ASP A 199 -30.80 0.13 7.71
CA ASP A 199 -31.49 0.63 6.53
C ASP A 199 -32.49 -0.39 5.98
N PRO A 200 -33.58 -0.69 6.73
CA PRO A 200 -34.55 -1.70 6.35
C PRO A 200 -35.32 -1.37 5.06
N ASN A 201 -35.29 -0.12 4.64
CA ASN A 201 -35.96 0.35 3.41
C ASN A 201 -35.01 0.48 2.21
N GLY A 202 -33.71 0.21 2.38
CA GLY A 202 -32.72 0.24 1.30
C GLY A 202 -32.50 1.62 0.68
N VAL A 203 -32.64 2.71 1.44
CA VAL A 203 -32.55 4.10 0.93
C VAL A 203 -31.16 4.70 1.05
N LEU A 204 -30.29 4.12 1.89
CA LEU A 204 -28.94 4.64 2.15
C LEU A 204 -27.92 4.07 1.15
N ASN A 205 -27.57 4.86 0.15
CA ASN A 205 -26.55 4.54 -0.85
C ASN A 205 -26.67 3.13 -1.48
N PRO A 206 -27.82 2.79 -2.05
CA PRO A 206 -28.04 1.44 -2.62
C PRO A 206 -27.00 1.16 -3.72
N GLY A 207 -26.47 -0.06 -3.76
CA GLY A 207 -25.51 -0.51 -4.75
C GLY A 207 -24.12 0.15 -4.68
N ARG A 208 -23.79 0.90 -3.61
CA ARG A 208 -22.50 1.57 -3.51
C ARG A 208 -21.37 0.68 -3.02
N MET A 209 -21.63 -0.21 -2.11
CA MET A 209 -20.62 -1.15 -1.58
C MET A 209 -20.78 -2.55 -2.18
N HIS A 210 -21.99 -3.04 -2.24
CA HIS A 210 -22.33 -4.37 -2.75
C HIS A 210 -23.54 -4.23 -3.68
N GLU A 211 -23.57 -5.02 -4.76
CA GLU A 211 -24.63 -4.96 -5.78
C GLU A 211 -26.01 -5.34 -5.24
N GLU A 212 -26.04 -6.18 -4.21
CA GLU A 212 -27.27 -6.73 -3.63
C GLU A 212 -27.90 -5.86 -2.53
N HIS A 213 -27.28 -4.70 -2.19
CA HIS A 213 -27.73 -3.90 -1.03
C HIS A 213 -27.71 -2.39 -1.29
#